data_e66f4079519a82fef56e46dbae29b8d3
#
_entry.id   e66f4079519a82fef56e46dbae29b8d3
#
_cell.length_a   1.000
_cell.length_b   1.000
_cell.length_c   1.000
_cell.angle_alpha   90.00
_cell.angle_beta   90.00
_cell.angle_gamma   90.00
#
_symmetry.space_group_name_H-M   'P 1'
#
loop_
_entity.id
_entity.type
_entity.pdbx_description
1 polymer ?
#
loop_
_entity_poly.entity_id
_entity_poly.type
_entity_poly.pdbx_seq_one_letter_code
_entity_poly.pdbx_strand_id
1 'polypeptide(L)'
;VLFEYMETIWNNSPILRDICDGNSGPRRDVDRCVMRINDSRVTCLPLGDGQKIRGQRANDIISDEFASIPRDIFETVVAGFAAVSSDPIENVKRLAAEKKAKELGVEIQDKDDNKLEDKDNQIILSGTAYYDFNHFATYWKRWKSIIKSQGDPTKLREVFGGEDVPDNFDWKEYSIMRIPYELLPEGFMDASQVARSKATVHAGIYQMEFGACFTRD
;
A
#
# COMPACT_ATOMS: atom_id res chain seq x y z
N VAL A 1 -1.57 -12.37 -16.07
CA VAL A 1 -0.65 -12.63 -14.94
C VAL A 1 -1.41 -12.55 -13.60
N LEU A 2 -1.89 -11.37 -13.12
CA LEU A 2 -2.56 -11.25 -11.80
C LEU A 2 -3.79 -12.17 -11.66
N PHE A 3 -4.60 -12.26 -12.70
CA PHE A 3 -5.76 -13.15 -12.70
C PHE A 3 -5.37 -14.62 -12.55
N GLU A 4 -4.33 -15.07 -13.22
CA GLU A 4 -3.81 -16.44 -13.15
C GLU A 4 -3.30 -16.76 -11.72
N TYR A 5 -2.65 -15.79 -11.06
CA TYR A 5 -2.29 -15.94 -9.65
C TYR A 5 -3.51 -16.06 -8.74
N MET A 6 -4.54 -15.24 -8.94
CA MET A 6 -5.79 -15.34 -8.19
C MET A 6 -6.46 -16.71 -8.37
N GLU A 7 -6.53 -17.21 -9.61
CA GLU A 7 -7.05 -18.55 -9.91
C GLU A 7 -6.19 -19.65 -9.25
N THR A 8 -4.88 -19.52 -9.30
CA THR A 8 -3.96 -20.48 -8.69
C THR A 8 -4.14 -20.52 -7.17
N ILE A 9 -4.21 -19.37 -6.52
CA ILE A 9 -4.46 -19.29 -5.07
C ILE A 9 -5.81 -19.92 -4.73
N TRP A 10 -6.86 -19.57 -5.46
CA TRP A 10 -8.20 -20.09 -5.22
C TRP A 10 -8.26 -21.61 -5.39
N ASN A 11 -7.70 -22.13 -6.47
CA ASN A 11 -7.74 -23.55 -6.80
C ASN A 11 -6.90 -24.41 -5.86
N ASN A 12 -5.77 -23.86 -5.36
CA ASN A 12 -4.85 -24.57 -4.47
C ASN A 12 -5.14 -24.38 -2.98
N SER A 13 -6.20 -23.63 -2.63
CA SER A 13 -6.57 -23.36 -1.23
C SER A 13 -7.97 -23.93 -0.91
N PRO A 14 -8.10 -25.24 -0.63
CA PRO A 14 -9.40 -25.83 -0.29
C PRO A 14 -10.05 -25.17 0.90
N ILE A 15 -9.27 -24.88 1.95
CA ILE A 15 -9.77 -24.23 3.18
C ILE A 15 -10.39 -22.86 2.84
N LEU A 16 -9.74 -22.07 1.96
CA LEU A 16 -10.29 -20.78 1.56
C LEU A 16 -11.66 -20.94 0.88
N ARG A 17 -11.81 -21.95 0.02
CA ARG A 17 -13.10 -22.23 -0.65
C ARG A 17 -14.16 -22.70 0.31
N ASP A 18 -13.80 -23.49 1.31
CA ASP A 18 -14.74 -24.05 2.28
C ASP A 18 -15.32 -22.99 3.23
N ILE A 19 -14.56 -21.92 3.53
CA ILE A 19 -15.03 -20.81 4.39
C ILE A 19 -15.74 -19.69 3.63
N CYS A 20 -15.74 -19.74 2.29
CA CYS A 20 -16.30 -18.71 1.44
C CYS A 20 -17.71 -19.07 0.95
N ASP A 21 -18.51 -18.04 0.69
CA ASP A 21 -19.82 -18.18 0.09
C ASP A 21 -19.74 -18.61 -1.40
N GLY A 22 -20.87 -19.06 -1.96
CA GLY A 22 -20.96 -19.50 -3.35
C GLY A 22 -20.77 -18.38 -4.39
N ASN A 23 -20.70 -17.11 -3.96
CA ASN A 23 -20.43 -15.95 -4.82
C ASN A 23 -18.97 -15.53 -4.78
N SER A 24 -18.15 -16.17 -3.96
CA SER A 24 -16.71 -15.90 -3.83
C SER A 24 -15.93 -16.51 -5.00
N GLY A 25 -14.70 -16.08 -5.15
CA GLY A 25 -13.74 -16.57 -6.14
C GLY A 25 -13.31 -15.53 -7.16
N PRO A 26 -12.35 -15.90 -8.00
CA PRO A 26 -11.79 -15.02 -9.03
C PRO A 26 -12.75 -14.87 -10.21
N ARG A 27 -12.84 -13.67 -10.74
CA ARG A 27 -13.61 -13.32 -11.94
C ARG A 27 -12.81 -12.41 -12.83
N ARG A 28 -12.88 -12.63 -14.12
CA ARG A 28 -12.26 -11.79 -15.14
C ARG A 28 -13.32 -10.99 -15.88
N ASP A 29 -13.12 -9.69 -15.95
CA ASP A 29 -13.88 -8.75 -16.76
C ASP A 29 -12.98 -8.22 -17.90
N VAL A 30 -13.52 -7.42 -18.80
CA VAL A 30 -12.81 -6.93 -19.97
C VAL A 30 -11.59 -6.07 -19.60
N ASP A 31 -11.74 -5.23 -18.56
CA ASP A 31 -10.76 -4.21 -18.17
C ASP A 31 -10.26 -4.37 -16.74
N ARG A 32 -10.64 -5.43 -16.04
CA ARG A 32 -10.25 -5.67 -14.64
C ARG A 32 -10.35 -7.15 -14.27
N CYS A 33 -9.68 -7.52 -13.18
CA CYS A 33 -9.95 -8.80 -12.53
C CYS A 33 -10.33 -8.56 -11.06
N VAL A 34 -11.20 -9.41 -10.56
CA VAL A 34 -11.79 -9.29 -9.22
C VAL A 34 -11.72 -10.64 -8.53
N MET A 35 -11.27 -10.66 -7.27
CA MET A 35 -11.41 -11.81 -6.40
C MET A 35 -12.32 -11.41 -5.23
N ARG A 36 -13.42 -12.13 -5.04
CA ARG A 36 -14.29 -11.97 -3.87
C ARG A 36 -14.00 -13.04 -2.84
N ILE A 37 -14.00 -12.63 -1.60
CA ILE A 37 -13.85 -13.48 -0.42
C ILE A 37 -14.93 -13.02 0.55
N ASN A 38 -16.12 -13.66 0.51
CA ASN A 38 -17.30 -13.22 1.22
C ASN A 38 -17.64 -11.75 0.90
N ASP A 39 -17.68 -10.86 1.89
CA ASP A 39 -17.95 -9.44 1.73
C ASP A 39 -16.73 -8.63 1.26
N SER A 40 -15.53 -9.22 1.32
CA SER A 40 -14.31 -8.58 0.90
C SER A 40 -14.05 -8.74 -0.59
N ARG A 41 -13.37 -7.75 -1.18
CA ARG A 41 -13.07 -7.74 -2.61
C ARG A 41 -11.69 -7.19 -2.89
N VAL A 42 -10.89 -7.95 -3.64
CA VAL A 42 -9.66 -7.46 -4.28
C VAL A 42 -9.98 -7.16 -5.74
N THR A 43 -9.66 -5.96 -6.20
CA THR A 43 -9.87 -5.55 -7.60
C THR A 43 -8.55 -5.12 -8.19
N CYS A 44 -8.12 -5.76 -9.27
CA CYS A 44 -6.94 -5.35 -10.04
C CYS A 44 -7.40 -4.52 -11.22
N LEU A 45 -6.89 -3.31 -11.32
CA LEU A 45 -7.21 -2.33 -12.35
C LEU A 45 -5.95 -1.97 -13.13
N PRO A 46 -5.99 -2.00 -14.47
CA PRO A 46 -4.94 -1.37 -15.27
C PRO A 46 -5.04 0.15 -15.10
N LEU A 47 -3.93 0.78 -14.78
CA LEU A 47 -3.92 2.22 -14.48
C LEU A 47 -4.30 3.07 -15.71
N GLY A 48 -3.78 2.75 -16.90
CA GLY A 48 -3.99 3.52 -18.12
C GLY A 48 -3.63 5.01 -17.92
N ASP A 49 -4.50 5.88 -18.39
CA ASP A 49 -4.42 7.34 -18.21
C ASP A 49 -5.06 7.83 -16.90
N GLY A 50 -5.52 6.93 -16.05
CA GLY A 50 -6.18 7.24 -14.78
C GLY A 50 -7.65 7.68 -14.90
N GLN A 51 -8.15 8.05 -16.08
CA GLN A 51 -9.49 8.59 -16.22
C GLN A 51 -10.59 7.56 -15.93
N LYS A 52 -10.38 6.33 -16.41
CA LYS A 52 -11.35 5.23 -16.26
C LYS A 52 -11.48 4.71 -14.83
N ILE A 53 -10.49 4.97 -13.99
CA ILE A 53 -10.47 4.50 -12.62
C ILE A 53 -10.87 5.57 -11.60
N ARG A 54 -11.08 6.82 -12.03
CA ARG A 54 -11.54 7.91 -11.15
C ARG A 54 -12.84 7.53 -10.45
N GLY A 55 -12.94 7.91 -9.17
CA GLY A 55 -14.14 7.66 -8.36
C GLY A 55 -14.21 6.26 -7.75
N GLN A 56 -13.21 5.41 -7.95
CA GLN A 56 -13.08 4.16 -7.21
C GLN A 56 -12.84 4.46 -5.72
N ARG A 57 -13.13 3.45 -4.89
CA ARG A 57 -12.90 3.50 -3.46
C ARG A 57 -12.22 2.21 -3.03
N ALA A 58 -11.26 2.33 -2.13
CA ALA A 58 -10.52 1.19 -1.60
C ALA A 58 -10.06 1.51 -0.17
N ASN A 59 -10.11 0.51 0.69
CA ASN A 59 -9.52 0.59 2.03
C ASN A 59 -8.01 0.40 1.95
N ASP A 60 -7.58 -0.57 1.14
CA ASP A 60 -6.17 -0.86 0.93
C ASP A 60 -5.85 -0.66 -0.56
N ILE A 61 -4.74 0.01 -0.84
CA ILE A 61 -4.24 0.24 -2.19
C ILE A 61 -2.85 -0.37 -2.28
N ILE A 62 -2.64 -1.24 -3.27
CA ILE A 62 -1.32 -1.76 -3.62
C ILE A 62 -0.97 -1.22 -4.99
N SER A 63 0.02 -0.35 -5.06
CA SER A 63 0.57 0.17 -6.32
C SER A 63 1.85 -0.59 -6.63
N ASP A 64 1.72 -1.59 -7.50
CA ASP A 64 2.86 -2.37 -7.97
C ASP A 64 3.59 -1.65 -9.11
N GLU A 65 4.89 -1.92 -9.26
CA GLU A 65 5.78 -1.22 -10.20
C GLU A 65 5.67 0.31 -10.08
N PHE A 66 5.64 0.81 -8.82
CA PHE A 66 5.35 2.21 -8.53
C PHE A 66 6.28 3.20 -9.23
N ALA A 67 7.53 2.83 -9.48
CA ALA A 67 8.47 3.66 -10.25
C ALA A 67 7.98 3.98 -11.68
N SER A 68 7.16 3.10 -12.27
CA SER A 68 6.61 3.22 -13.63
C SER A 68 5.25 3.92 -13.67
N ILE A 69 4.60 4.12 -12.53
CA ILE A 69 3.31 4.84 -12.44
C ILE A 69 3.57 6.34 -12.58
N PRO A 70 2.91 7.08 -13.47
CA PRO A 70 3.02 8.53 -13.53
C PRO A 70 2.62 9.16 -12.19
N ARG A 71 3.49 10.02 -11.66
CA ARG A 71 3.30 10.63 -10.34
C ARG A 71 2.00 11.39 -10.21
N ASP A 72 1.66 12.16 -11.22
CA ASP A 72 0.44 12.98 -11.27
C ASP A 72 -0.83 12.10 -11.22
N ILE A 73 -0.84 10.96 -11.92
CA ILE A 73 -1.96 10.02 -11.86
C ILE A 73 -2.07 9.41 -10.46
N PHE A 74 -0.96 9.02 -9.85
CA PHE A 74 -0.99 8.47 -8.50
C PHE A 74 -1.52 9.51 -7.50
N GLU A 75 -0.95 10.71 -7.47
CA GLU A 75 -1.30 11.74 -6.49
C GLU A 75 -2.72 12.31 -6.70
N THR A 76 -3.19 12.43 -7.95
CA THR A 76 -4.50 13.04 -8.24
C THR A 76 -5.66 12.05 -8.32
N VAL A 77 -5.38 10.78 -8.56
CA VAL A 77 -6.43 9.76 -8.76
C VAL A 77 -6.33 8.65 -7.73
N VAL A 78 -5.19 7.96 -7.67
CA VAL A 78 -5.06 6.73 -6.89
C VAL A 78 -5.07 7.00 -5.39
N ALA A 79 -4.29 7.98 -4.92
CA ALA A 79 -4.22 8.34 -3.51
C ALA A 79 -5.59 8.76 -2.93
N GLY A 80 -6.45 9.33 -3.78
CA GLY A 80 -7.81 9.72 -3.39
C GLY A 80 -8.75 8.54 -3.11
N PHE A 81 -8.44 7.33 -3.56
CA PHE A 81 -9.31 6.16 -3.34
C PHE A 81 -9.40 5.78 -1.86
N ALA A 82 -8.32 5.94 -1.12
CA ALA A 82 -8.22 5.64 0.30
C ALA A 82 -8.60 6.83 1.22
N ALA A 83 -9.10 7.94 0.66
CA ALA A 83 -9.42 9.14 1.44
C ALA A 83 -10.74 9.02 2.23
N VAL A 84 -11.54 7.99 1.99
CA VAL A 84 -12.82 7.80 2.66
C VAL A 84 -12.73 6.58 3.55
N SER A 85 -13.12 6.71 4.81
CA SER A 85 -13.14 5.61 5.78
C SER A 85 -14.04 4.45 5.31
N SER A 86 -13.84 3.27 5.87
CA SER A 86 -14.57 2.04 5.54
C SER A 86 -16.07 2.19 5.72
N ASP A 87 -16.49 2.82 6.81
CA ASP A 87 -17.89 3.17 7.10
C ASP A 87 -18.00 4.63 7.54
N PRO A 88 -18.08 5.58 6.57
CA PRO A 88 -18.10 7.00 6.89
C PRO A 88 -19.33 7.43 7.69
N ILE A 89 -20.47 6.75 7.51
CA ILE A 89 -21.72 7.09 8.23
C ILE A 89 -21.62 6.69 9.69
N GLU A 90 -21.15 5.47 9.95
CA GLU A 90 -21.00 4.95 11.31
C GLU A 90 -19.93 5.74 12.06
N ASN A 91 -18.82 6.06 11.42
CA ASN A 91 -17.77 6.89 11.99
C ASN A 91 -18.27 8.29 12.35
N VAL A 92 -19.05 8.94 11.51
CA VAL A 92 -19.65 10.25 11.83
C VAL A 92 -20.60 10.13 13.02
N LYS A 93 -21.42 9.08 13.10
CA LYS A 93 -22.31 8.86 14.25
C LYS A 93 -21.53 8.61 15.54
N ARG A 94 -20.47 7.78 15.49
CA ARG A 94 -19.59 7.49 16.63
C ARG A 94 -18.92 8.75 17.13
N LEU A 95 -18.27 9.52 16.27
CA LEU A 95 -17.63 10.78 16.65
C LEU A 95 -18.61 11.81 17.21
N ALA A 96 -19.82 11.89 16.66
CA ALA A 96 -20.85 12.76 17.22
C ALA A 96 -21.32 12.31 18.62
N ALA A 97 -21.44 11.01 18.84
CA ALA A 97 -21.79 10.45 20.13
C ALA A 97 -20.68 10.68 21.18
N GLU A 98 -19.42 10.44 20.81
CA GLU A 98 -18.24 10.71 21.65
C GLU A 98 -18.14 12.18 22.05
N LYS A 99 -18.32 13.10 21.09
CA LYS A 99 -18.33 14.54 21.36
C LYS A 99 -19.42 14.92 22.37
N LYS A 100 -20.65 14.39 22.15
CA LYS A 100 -21.78 14.65 23.05
C LYS A 100 -21.57 14.08 24.45
N ALA A 101 -20.99 12.88 24.55
CA ALA A 101 -20.66 12.27 25.84
C ALA A 101 -19.61 13.08 26.60
N LYS A 102 -18.58 13.55 25.91
CA LYS A 102 -17.55 14.42 26.46
C LYS A 102 -18.13 15.75 26.97
N GLU A 103 -19.07 16.35 26.25
CA GLU A 103 -19.80 17.55 26.67
C GLU A 103 -20.66 17.31 27.91
N LEU A 104 -21.21 16.11 28.08
CA LEU A 104 -22.05 15.70 29.20
C LEU A 104 -21.26 15.12 30.38
N GLY A 105 -19.93 14.97 30.25
CA GLY A 105 -19.09 14.35 31.28
C GLY A 105 -19.37 12.87 31.53
N VAL A 106 -19.91 12.16 30.51
CA VAL A 106 -20.24 10.73 30.57
C VAL A 106 -19.15 9.94 29.84
N GLU A 107 -18.54 8.95 30.48
CA GLU A 107 -17.67 7.98 29.80
C GLU A 107 -18.53 7.00 29.01
N ILE A 108 -18.27 6.91 27.70
CA ILE A 108 -18.85 5.85 26.86
C ILE A 108 -18.07 4.58 27.19
N GLN A 109 -18.71 3.63 27.88
CA GLN A 109 -18.17 2.28 27.95
C GLN A 109 -18.38 1.62 26.57
N ASP A 110 -17.29 1.42 25.83
CA ASP A 110 -17.30 0.58 24.63
C ASP A 110 -17.68 -0.84 25.06
N LYS A 111 -18.92 -1.24 24.76
CA LYS A 111 -19.47 -2.56 25.12
C LYS A 111 -19.09 -3.66 24.12
N ASP A 112 -18.34 -3.37 23.08
CA ASP A 112 -17.99 -4.35 22.04
C ASP A 112 -16.47 -4.56 21.99
N ASP A 113 -15.95 -5.41 22.88
CA ASP A 113 -14.59 -5.99 22.80
C ASP A 113 -14.34 -6.82 21.52
N ASN A 114 -15.34 -6.97 20.65
CA ASN A 114 -15.28 -7.72 19.39
C ASN A 114 -15.35 -6.83 18.12
N LYS A 115 -15.41 -5.51 18.22
CA LYS A 115 -15.19 -4.69 17.04
C LYS A 115 -13.71 -4.78 16.70
N LEU A 116 -13.41 -5.43 15.58
CA LEU A 116 -12.16 -5.22 14.84
C LEU A 116 -11.90 -3.72 14.86
N GLU A 117 -10.80 -3.30 15.48
CA GLU A 117 -10.34 -1.92 15.48
C GLU A 117 -10.53 -1.37 14.07
N ASP A 118 -11.15 -0.20 13.96
CA ASP A 118 -11.44 0.45 12.69
C ASP A 118 -10.09 0.61 11.97
N LYS A 119 -9.79 -0.34 11.07
CA LYS A 119 -8.50 -0.40 10.40
C LYS A 119 -8.40 0.80 9.47
N ASP A 120 -7.44 1.66 9.71
CA ASP A 120 -7.13 2.77 8.83
C ASP A 120 -6.83 2.28 7.41
N ASN A 121 -7.23 3.08 6.43
CA ASN A 121 -6.94 2.79 5.03
C ASN A 121 -5.43 2.77 4.79
N GLN A 122 -4.95 1.82 4.01
CA GLN A 122 -3.53 1.58 3.80
C GLN A 122 -3.10 1.80 2.35
N ILE A 123 -1.92 2.38 2.16
CA ILE A 123 -1.29 2.52 0.85
C ILE A 123 0.06 1.79 0.86
N ILE A 124 0.21 0.80 -0.01
CA ILE A 124 1.44 0.03 -0.21
C ILE A 124 2.00 0.38 -1.58
N LEU A 125 3.23 0.86 -1.59
CA LEU A 125 3.99 1.18 -2.81
C LEU A 125 5.08 0.13 -2.96
N SER A 126 5.01 -0.69 -4.00
CA SER A 126 5.97 -1.75 -4.28
C SER A 126 6.59 -1.58 -5.66
N GLY A 127 7.73 -2.18 -5.87
CA GLY A 127 8.42 -2.21 -7.16
C GLY A 127 9.92 -2.29 -7.02
N THR A 128 10.58 -2.45 -8.16
CA THR A 128 12.03 -2.41 -8.29
C THR A 128 12.53 -0.99 -8.01
N ALA A 129 13.63 -0.86 -7.30
CA ALA A 129 14.33 0.42 -7.17
C ALA A 129 14.72 0.94 -8.55
N TYR A 130 14.66 2.24 -8.73
CA TYR A 130 14.91 2.89 -10.01
C TYR A 130 15.94 4.03 -9.84
N TYR A 131 15.95 4.99 -10.74
CA TYR A 131 16.85 6.14 -10.60
C TYR A 131 16.47 7.03 -9.39
N ASP A 132 17.46 7.67 -8.77
CA ASP A 132 17.26 8.47 -7.55
C ASP A 132 16.49 9.79 -7.78
N PHE A 133 16.34 10.21 -9.04
CA PHE A 133 15.48 11.31 -9.47
C PHE A 133 14.02 10.88 -9.74
N ASN A 134 13.73 9.59 -9.70
CA ASN A 134 12.37 9.08 -9.82
C ASN A 134 11.55 9.42 -8.57
N HIS A 135 10.24 9.60 -8.75
CA HIS A 135 9.33 9.92 -7.64
C HIS A 135 9.31 8.80 -6.59
N PHE A 136 9.50 7.53 -6.95
CA PHE A 136 9.58 6.43 -5.97
C PHE A 136 10.74 6.66 -4.98
N ALA A 137 11.92 7.09 -5.47
CA ALA A 137 13.03 7.46 -4.61
C ALA A 137 12.68 8.66 -3.69
N THR A 138 11.87 9.60 -4.19
CA THR A 138 11.40 10.75 -3.40
C THR A 138 10.49 10.28 -2.26
N TYR A 139 9.52 9.41 -2.53
CA TYR A 139 8.66 8.80 -1.51
C TYR A 139 9.46 8.01 -0.49
N TRP A 140 10.40 7.17 -0.94
CA TRP A 140 11.30 6.42 -0.08
C TRP A 140 12.08 7.33 0.88
N LYS A 141 12.72 8.38 0.35
CA LYS A 141 13.50 9.34 1.14
C LYS A 141 12.63 10.05 2.18
N ARG A 142 11.43 10.49 1.76
CA ARG A 142 10.48 11.17 2.64
C ARG A 142 9.99 10.27 3.77
N TRP A 143 9.53 9.05 3.46
CA TRP A 143 9.08 8.10 4.47
C TRP A 143 10.20 7.70 5.42
N LYS A 144 11.40 7.49 4.90
CA LYS A 144 12.58 7.24 5.73
C LYS A 144 12.88 8.39 6.69
N SER A 145 12.69 9.64 6.27
CA SER A 145 12.86 10.82 7.15
C SER A 145 11.77 10.87 8.21
N ILE A 146 10.54 10.56 7.87
CA ILE A 146 9.41 10.45 8.84
C ILE A 146 9.76 9.41 9.91
N ILE A 147 10.12 8.19 9.51
CA ILE A 147 10.47 7.11 10.45
C ILE A 147 11.66 7.50 11.34
N LYS A 148 12.69 8.10 10.74
CA LYS A 148 13.90 8.55 11.46
C LYS A 148 13.65 9.71 12.42
N SER A 149 12.59 10.48 12.23
CA SER A 149 12.23 11.56 13.16
C SER A 149 11.83 11.02 14.52
N GLN A 150 11.27 9.79 14.58
CA GLN A 150 10.72 9.20 15.80
C GLN A 150 9.70 10.11 16.50
N GLY A 151 8.97 10.92 15.73
CA GLY A 151 8.00 11.85 16.24
C GLY A 151 8.55 13.19 16.70
N ASP A 152 9.85 13.48 16.51
CA ASP A 152 10.44 14.77 16.85
C ASP A 152 9.79 15.90 16.00
N PRO A 153 9.09 16.86 16.63
CA PRO A 153 8.33 17.88 15.90
C PRO A 153 9.22 18.74 14.98
N THR A 154 10.47 19.01 15.38
CA THR A 154 11.40 19.83 14.61
C THR A 154 11.77 19.13 13.30
N LYS A 155 12.10 17.84 13.37
CA LYS A 155 12.47 17.04 12.20
C LYS A 155 11.25 16.79 11.31
N LEU A 156 10.08 16.55 11.90
CA LEU A 156 8.83 16.39 11.13
C LEU A 156 8.48 17.67 10.40
N ARG A 157 8.63 18.85 11.03
CA ARG A 157 8.42 20.14 10.37
C ARG A 157 9.28 20.33 9.12
N GLU A 158 10.54 19.87 9.15
CA GLU A 158 11.39 19.85 7.95
C GLU A 158 10.81 18.98 6.83
N VAL A 159 10.28 17.81 7.17
CA VAL A 159 9.62 16.91 6.19
C VAL A 159 8.36 17.54 5.62
N PHE A 160 7.63 18.33 6.41
CA PHE A 160 6.45 19.09 6.00
C PHE A 160 6.78 20.45 5.34
N GLY A 161 8.05 20.68 4.95
CA GLY A 161 8.44 21.90 4.24
C GLY A 161 8.41 23.17 5.09
N GLY A 162 8.47 23.03 6.41
CA GLY A 162 8.40 24.13 7.38
C GLY A 162 7.00 24.39 7.93
N GLU A 163 5.98 23.70 7.41
CA GLU A 163 4.61 23.77 7.92
C GLU A 163 4.46 23.00 9.23
N ASP A 164 3.41 23.32 9.99
CA ASP A 164 3.10 22.61 11.22
C ASP A 164 2.61 21.19 10.91
N VAL A 165 3.01 20.24 11.76
CA VAL A 165 2.61 18.84 11.64
C VAL A 165 1.13 18.73 12.05
N PRO A 166 0.27 18.06 11.24
CA PRO A 166 -1.12 17.86 11.62
C PRO A 166 -1.28 17.11 12.95
N ASP A 167 -2.24 17.50 13.79
CA ASP A 167 -2.46 16.92 15.12
C ASP A 167 -2.72 15.40 15.09
N ASN A 168 -3.32 14.90 14.02
CA ASN A 168 -3.63 13.48 13.81
C ASN A 168 -2.53 12.71 13.06
N PHE A 169 -1.35 13.29 12.88
CA PHE A 169 -0.24 12.63 12.20
C PHE A 169 0.52 11.70 13.14
N ASP A 170 0.58 10.41 12.82
CA ASP A 170 1.42 9.44 13.53
C ASP A 170 2.53 8.89 12.61
N TRP A 171 3.78 9.13 12.98
CA TRP A 171 4.95 8.62 12.27
C TRP A 171 5.06 7.09 12.30
N LYS A 172 4.41 6.41 13.26
CA LYS A 172 4.42 4.95 13.41
C LYS A 172 3.59 4.23 12.35
N GLU A 173 2.69 4.95 11.68
CA GLU A 173 1.91 4.42 10.54
C GLU A 173 2.78 4.19 9.29
N TYR A 174 4.01 4.68 9.29
CA TYR A 174 4.93 4.55 8.15
C TYR A 174 5.88 3.39 8.33
N SER A 175 6.04 2.58 7.29
CA SER A 175 7.06 1.53 7.22
C SER A 175 7.75 1.53 5.87
N ILE A 176 9.01 1.12 5.85
CA ILE A 176 9.77 0.90 4.62
C ILE A 176 10.48 -0.44 4.69
N MET A 177 10.53 -1.13 3.57
CA MET A 177 11.22 -2.41 3.44
C MET A 177 12.11 -2.39 2.21
N ARG A 178 13.33 -2.88 2.35
CA ARG A 178 14.27 -3.09 1.26
C ARG A 178 14.72 -4.54 1.29
N ILE A 179 14.49 -5.25 0.18
CA ILE A 179 14.82 -6.68 0.06
C ILE A 179 15.78 -6.86 -1.11
N PRO A 180 17.10 -6.73 -0.90
CA PRO A 180 18.07 -7.04 -1.93
C PRO A 180 18.19 -8.56 -2.10
N TYR A 181 18.77 -8.98 -3.23
CA TYR A 181 18.94 -10.40 -3.58
C TYR A 181 19.59 -11.23 -2.45
N GLU A 182 20.56 -10.67 -1.77
CA GLU A 182 21.28 -11.35 -0.70
C GLU A 182 20.43 -11.74 0.52
N LEU A 183 19.26 -11.12 0.67
CA LEU A 183 18.30 -11.42 1.74
C LEU A 183 17.22 -12.43 1.31
N LEU A 184 17.19 -12.82 0.06
CA LEU A 184 16.24 -13.83 -0.42
C LEU A 184 16.67 -15.22 0.01
N PRO A 185 15.72 -16.13 0.29
CA PRO A 185 16.05 -17.54 0.56
C PRO A 185 16.83 -18.18 -0.59
N GLU A 186 17.75 -19.09 -0.24
CA GLU A 186 18.47 -19.87 -1.24
C GLU A 186 17.49 -20.63 -2.15
N GLY A 187 17.75 -20.60 -3.46
CA GLY A 187 16.88 -21.22 -4.46
C GLY A 187 15.68 -20.36 -4.90
N PHE A 188 15.43 -19.20 -4.29
CA PHE A 188 14.38 -18.30 -4.73
C PHE A 188 14.64 -17.71 -6.12
N MET A 189 15.89 -17.39 -6.42
CA MET A 189 16.35 -16.97 -7.74
C MET A 189 17.47 -17.89 -8.25
N ASP A 190 17.64 -17.94 -9.57
CA ASP A 190 18.77 -18.64 -10.18
C ASP A 190 20.08 -17.89 -9.91
N ALA A 191 20.87 -18.37 -8.97
CA ALA A 191 22.14 -17.77 -8.58
C ALA A 191 23.14 -17.65 -9.74
N SER A 192 23.12 -18.59 -10.70
CA SER A 192 23.98 -18.54 -11.87
C SER A 192 23.59 -17.42 -12.83
N GLN A 193 22.29 -17.18 -12.96
CA GLN A 193 21.77 -16.05 -13.75
C GLN A 193 22.08 -14.71 -13.09
N VAL A 194 21.95 -14.61 -11.76
CA VAL A 194 22.31 -13.39 -11.02
C VAL A 194 23.81 -13.09 -11.18
N ALA A 195 24.68 -14.12 -11.08
CA ALA A 195 26.12 -13.96 -11.29
C ALA A 195 26.45 -13.51 -12.72
N ARG A 196 25.79 -14.08 -13.74
CA ARG A 196 25.92 -13.63 -15.13
C ARG A 196 25.48 -12.18 -15.31
N SER A 197 24.35 -11.81 -14.75
CA SER A 197 23.84 -10.43 -14.79
C SER A 197 24.81 -9.45 -14.16
N LYS A 198 25.44 -9.82 -13.03
CA LYS A 198 26.48 -9.00 -12.39
C LYS A 198 27.69 -8.76 -13.29
N ALA A 199 28.05 -9.73 -14.14
CA ALA A 199 29.18 -9.63 -15.05
C ALA A 199 28.88 -8.88 -16.35
N THR A 200 27.61 -8.84 -16.80
CA THR A 200 27.22 -8.37 -18.14
C THR A 200 26.37 -7.12 -18.16
N VAL A 201 25.61 -6.85 -17.08
CA VAL A 201 24.72 -5.70 -17.00
C VAL A 201 25.47 -4.52 -16.38
N HIS A 202 25.08 -3.30 -16.78
CA HIS A 202 25.64 -2.08 -16.18
C HIS A 202 25.48 -2.08 -14.65
N ALA A 203 26.51 -1.67 -13.93
CA ALA A 203 26.54 -1.77 -12.47
C ALA A 203 25.36 -1.07 -11.78
N GLY A 204 24.94 0.08 -12.28
CA GLY A 204 23.77 0.82 -11.77
C GLY A 204 22.47 0.00 -11.94
N ILE A 205 22.25 -0.57 -13.12
CA ILE A 205 21.09 -1.42 -13.39
C ILE A 205 21.10 -2.68 -12.50
N TYR A 206 22.27 -3.32 -12.35
CA TYR A 206 22.40 -4.44 -11.44
C TYR A 206 22.02 -4.06 -9.98
N GLN A 207 22.44 -2.88 -9.53
CA GLN A 207 22.09 -2.40 -8.19
C GLN A 207 20.59 -2.09 -8.05
N MET A 208 19.93 -1.60 -9.10
CA MET A 208 18.48 -1.42 -9.09
C MET A 208 17.74 -2.75 -9.00
N GLU A 209 18.05 -3.70 -9.89
CA GLU A 209 17.33 -4.95 -10.05
C GLU A 209 17.59 -5.95 -8.91
N PHE A 210 18.83 -6.08 -8.48
CA PHE A 210 19.24 -7.10 -7.50
C PHE A 210 19.63 -6.49 -6.15
N GLY A 211 20.18 -5.30 -6.13
CA GLY A 211 20.60 -4.62 -4.91
C GLY A 211 19.49 -3.84 -4.22
N ALA A 212 18.31 -3.69 -4.86
CA ALA A 212 17.21 -2.86 -4.38
C ALA A 212 17.69 -1.45 -3.96
N CYS A 213 18.54 -0.82 -4.78
CA CYS A 213 19.12 0.49 -4.54
C CYS A 213 18.71 1.48 -5.62
N PHE A 214 18.29 2.67 -5.20
CA PHE A 214 18.17 3.79 -6.14
C PHE A 214 19.56 4.27 -6.56
N THR A 215 19.76 4.45 -7.87
CA THR A 215 21.06 4.84 -8.46
C THR A 215 20.95 6.16 -9.21
N ARG A 216 22.09 6.80 -9.45
CA ARG A 216 22.12 8.05 -10.23
C ARG A 216 22.32 7.81 -11.72
N ASP A 217 23.01 6.70 -12.04
CA ASP A 217 23.38 6.29 -13.40
C ASP A 217 22.97 4.85 -13.64
#